data_d0a8c2c1b6c735131874b4cd9c81e7a5
#
_entry.id   d0a8c2c1b6c735131874b4cd9c81e7a5
#
_cell.length_a   1.000
_cell.length_b   1.000
_cell.length_c   1.000
_cell.angle_alpha   90.00
_cell.angle_beta   90.00
_cell.angle_gamma   90.00
#
_symmetry.space_group_name_H-M   'P 1'
#
loop_
_entity.id
_entity.type
_entity.pdbx_description
1 polymer ?
#
loop_
_entity_poly.entity_id
_entity_poly.type
_entity_poly.pdbx_seq_one_letter_code
_entity_poly.pdbx_strand_id
1 'polypeptide(L)'
;MKSPRPSFEKKELAFSSAPFAYIPGDIPVYTVEVTHRDPVDGELLQRALNRTLQRMPYLSDTLVIDHGAVYYAKNPLPMEAVHLAGIRPVGGSETNYHMLDLTWDGRKTWFSMYHGFCDGQGISAFLESVLYHYYCMKDGVEYDPCGIRSDSTQMTEAETFDPYSMQYEVSPDFVMPQHREEPVPYHLPELVPNTSGPILDYGFRLPSADFMRFVKANDTSPSIMLAMLVDEAIRRQHPDADAPVSAIIPISLRRFLGCEETFKNCSNRITLPMSGTPMDALPFDQRAARLRSMLKERMNPDLFRAIVNKLASGHRMRMEQATDYLEELKKLPKFATVSHDTFYIDYIGSMHKTAYADQMTDIRFLCRPARGNTLHLNMIEHGGEFRVDFLSMCEIPGIIEALEQVLHDHGLTFRSIPLQRFTLPVCAWREGILSR
;
A
#
# COMPACT_ATOMS: atom_id res chain seq x y z
N MET A 1 -5.11 -22.89 -25.94
CA MET A 1 -6.25 -21.95 -25.66
C MET A 1 -6.45 -21.93 -24.16
N LYS A 2 -6.37 -20.75 -23.51
CA LYS A 2 -6.73 -20.62 -22.09
C LYS A 2 -8.25 -20.91 -21.98
N SER A 3 -8.68 -21.70 -20.99
CA SER A 3 -10.11 -21.93 -20.74
C SER A 3 -10.81 -20.59 -20.51
N PRO A 4 -12.06 -20.43 -20.97
CA PRO A 4 -12.80 -19.18 -20.72
C PRO A 4 -12.95 -18.97 -19.22
N ARG A 5 -12.86 -17.68 -18.78
CA ARG A 5 -13.07 -17.31 -17.39
C ARG A 5 -14.49 -17.74 -16.96
N PRO A 6 -14.66 -18.33 -15.76
CA PRO A 6 -15.99 -18.65 -15.23
C PRO A 6 -16.86 -17.39 -15.14
N SER A 7 -18.17 -17.58 -15.27
CA SER A 7 -19.14 -16.53 -14.96
C SER A 7 -19.37 -16.52 -13.45
N PHE A 8 -19.24 -15.34 -12.83
CA PHE A 8 -19.46 -15.16 -11.40
C PHE A 8 -20.72 -14.33 -11.15
N GLU A 9 -21.46 -14.66 -10.10
CA GLU A 9 -22.66 -13.94 -9.68
C GLU A 9 -22.27 -12.55 -9.16
N LYS A 10 -22.75 -11.50 -9.85
CA LYS A 10 -22.51 -10.10 -9.45
C LYS A 10 -23.27 -9.77 -8.18
N LYS A 11 -22.62 -9.02 -7.28
CA LYS A 11 -23.20 -8.52 -6.02
C LYS A 11 -23.55 -7.03 -6.14
N GLU A 12 -22.56 -6.19 -6.13
CA GLU A 12 -22.68 -4.74 -6.10
C GLU A 12 -21.62 -4.06 -6.96
N LEU A 13 -21.87 -2.81 -7.33
CA LEU A 13 -20.88 -1.97 -8.01
C LEU A 13 -19.65 -1.73 -7.12
N ALA A 14 -18.47 -1.87 -7.71
CA ALA A 14 -17.20 -1.73 -7.03
C ALA A 14 -16.60 -0.34 -7.29
N PHE A 15 -17.19 0.71 -6.68
CA PHE A 15 -16.77 2.09 -6.91
C PHE A 15 -15.33 2.34 -6.47
N SER A 16 -14.93 1.83 -5.31
CA SER A 16 -13.56 1.96 -4.79
C SER A 16 -12.50 1.21 -5.62
N SER A 17 -12.91 0.21 -6.41
CA SER A 17 -12.06 -0.57 -7.31
C SER A 17 -11.96 0.03 -8.71
N ALA A 18 -12.95 0.81 -9.13
CA ALA A 18 -13.02 1.37 -10.48
C ALA A 18 -11.79 2.20 -10.90
N PRO A 19 -11.18 3.03 -10.03
CA PRO A 19 -9.96 3.76 -10.39
C PRO A 19 -8.84 2.84 -10.86
N PHE A 20 -8.67 1.70 -10.21
CA PHE A 20 -7.63 0.71 -10.55
C PHE A 20 -7.97 -0.08 -11.81
N ALA A 21 -9.25 -0.33 -12.05
CA ALA A 21 -9.71 -1.02 -13.26
C ALA A 21 -9.37 -0.22 -14.53
N TYR A 22 -9.42 1.10 -14.43
CA TYR A 22 -9.20 2.02 -15.55
C TYR A 22 -7.80 2.64 -15.62
N ILE A 23 -6.86 2.22 -14.76
CA ILE A 23 -5.46 2.64 -14.90
C ILE A 23 -4.85 2.01 -16.16
N PRO A 24 -4.20 2.79 -17.03
CA PRO A 24 -3.44 2.23 -18.15
C PRO A 24 -2.29 1.34 -17.68
N GLY A 25 -2.06 0.23 -18.39
CA GLY A 25 -0.92 -0.65 -18.17
C GLY A 25 -1.15 -1.78 -17.16
N ASP A 26 -0.07 -2.47 -16.86
CA ASP A 26 -0.06 -3.64 -16.00
C ASP A 26 -0.04 -3.20 -14.52
N ILE A 27 -0.86 -3.85 -13.69
CA ILE A 27 -0.91 -3.60 -12.25
C ILE A 27 -0.15 -4.74 -11.56
N PRO A 28 0.94 -4.46 -10.86
CA PRO A 28 1.68 -5.48 -10.12
C PRO A 28 0.87 -5.99 -8.92
N VAL A 29 1.20 -7.19 -8.49
CA VAL A 29 0.71 -7.74 -7.23
C VAL A 29 1.40 -7.02 -6.08
N TYR A 30 0.64 -6.60 -5.07
CA TYR A 30 1.15 -6.08 -3.81
C TYR A 30 1.17 -7.21 -2.78
N THR A 31 2.21 -7.28 -1.95
CA THR A 31 2.40 -8.43 -1.07
C THR A 31 2.99 -8.03 0.27
N VAL A 32 2.47 -8.61 1.36
CA VAL A 32 3.11 -8.62 2.67
C VAL A 32 3.84 -9.95 2.83
N GLU A 33 5.15 -9.91 2.97
CA GLU A 33 5.99 -11.07 3.30
C GLU A 33 6.19 -11.11 4.81
N VAL A 34 5.90 -12.23 5.43
CA VAL A 34 6.16 -12.50 6.86
C VAL A 34 7.19 -13.62 6.97
N THR A 35 8.24 -13.41 7.75
CA THR A 35 9.20 -14.45 8.11
C THR A 35 8.92 -14.92 9.52
N HIS A 36 8.65 -16.22 9.67
CA HIS A 36 8.35 -16.87 10.94
C HIS A 36 9.63 -17.37 11.61
N ARG A 37 9.60 -17.55 12.92
CA ARG A 37 10.70 -18.16 13.70
C ARG A 37 10.90 -19.61 13.32
N ASP A 38 9.80 -20.35 13.20
CA ASP A 38 9.78 -21.78 12.87
C ASP A 38 9.29 -22.00 11.44
N PRO A 39 9.55 -23.16 10.84
CA PRO A 39 8.95 -23.55 9.57
C PRO A 39 7.42 -23.52 9.63
N VAL A 40 6.81 -23.06 8.55
CA VAL A 40 5.36 -22.97 8.40
C VAL A 40 4.79 -24.38 8.24
N ASP A 41 3.73 -24.67 9.01
CA ASP A 41 2.89 -25.85 8.81
C ASP A 41 1.77 -25.49 7.83
N GLY A 42 1.83 -26.03 6.62
CA GLY A 42 0.88 -25.70 5.56
C GLY A 42 -0.53 -26.22 5.82
N GLU A 43 -0.71 -27.32 6.56
CA GLU A 43 -2.04 -27.83 6.92
C GLU A 43 -2.70 -26.90 7.95
N LEU A 44 -1.95 -26.47 8.96
CA LEU A 44 -2.42 -25.46 9.90
C LEU A 44 -2.71 -24.14 9.21
N LEU A 45 -1.86 -23.71 8.28
CA LEU A 45 -2.06 -22.49 7.53
C LEU A 45 -3.34 -22.53 6.67
N GLN A 46 -3.61 -23.65 5.99
CA GLN A 46 -4.86 -23.84 5.25
C GLN A 46 -6.09 -23.81 6.16
N ARG A 47 -6.00 -24.43 7.33
CA ARG A 47 -7.08 -24.41 8.33
C ARG A 47 -7.32 -23.00 8.86
N ALA A 48 -6.26 -22.23 9.11
CA ALA A 48 -6.33 -20.84 9.52
C ALA A 48 -7.01 -19.97 8.43
N LEU A 49 -6.60 -20.15 7.19
CA LEU A 49 -7.24 -19.49 6.04
C LEU A 49 -8.74 -19.82 5.97
N ASN A 50 -9.13 -21.08 6.10
CA ASN A 50 -10.52 -21.48 6.06
C ASN A 50 -11.36 -20.83 7.18
N ARG A 51 -10.82 -20.74 8.41
CA ARG A 51 -11.49 -20.04 9.52
C ARG A 51 -11.64 -18.54 9.24
N THR A 52 -10.59 -17.92 8.72
CA THR A 52 -10.64 -16.51 8.30
C THR A 52 -11.72 -16.28 7.26
N LEU A 53 -11.83 -17.13 6.24
CA LEU A 53 -12.84 -16.99 5.17
C LEU A 53 -14.26 -17.31 5.65
N GLN A 54 -14.43 -18.16 6.68
CA GLN A 54 -15.74 -18.35 7.33
C GLN A 54 -16.19 -17.06 8.05
N ARG A 55 -15.28 -16.37 8.72
CA ARG A 55 -15.57 -15.10 9.40
C ARG A 55 -15.71 -13.93 8.43
N MET A 56 -14.93 -13.89 7.36
CA MET A 56 -14.85 -12.82 6.36
C MET A 56 -15.07 -13.38 4.95
N PRO A 57 -16.27 -13.87 4.62
CA PRO A 57 -16.53 -14.52 3.32
C PRO A 57 -16.34 -13.59 2.13
N TYR A 58 -16.44 -12.26 2.31
CA TYR A 58 -16.22 -11.27 1.27
C TYR A 58 -14.78 -11.23 0.76
N LEU A 59 -13.80 -11.76 1.51
CA LEU A 59 -12.41 -11.85 1.05
C LEU A 59 -12.25 -12.86 -0.10
N SER A 60 -13.22 -13.78 -0.27
CA SER A 60 -13.26 -14.70 -1.41
C SER A 60 -13.86 -14.09 -2.67
N ASP A 61 -14.46 -12.90 -2.60
CA ASP A 61 -15.06 -12.26 -3.76
C ASP A 61 -14.02 -11.98 -4.85
N THR A 62 -14.49 -11.91 -6.09
CA THR A 62 -13.68 -11.48 -7.24
C THR A 62 -14.23 -10.17 -7.80
N LEU A 63 -13.52 -9.60 -8.76
CA LEU A 63 -13.97 -8.44 -9.52
C LEU A 63 -14.34 -8.89 -10.97
N VAL A 64 -15.43 -8.38 -11.48
CA VAL A 64 -15.84 -8.58 -12.86
C VAL A 64 -16.17 -7.25 -13.52
N ILE A 65 -15.94 -7.16 -14.84
CA ILE A 65 -16.42 -6.02 -15.64
C ILE A 65 -17.58 -6.53 -16.49
N ASP A 66 -18.69 -5.83 -16.43
CA ASP A 66 -19.86 -6.11 -17.25
C ASP A 66 -20.42 -4.80 -17.80
N HIS A 67 -20.60 -4.73 -19.13
CA HIS A 67 -20.99 -3.52 -19.84
C HIS A 67 -20.19 -2.27 -19.41
N GLY A 68 -18.89 -2.46 -19.15
CA GLY A 68 -17.99 -1.41 -18.74
C GLY A 68 -17.99 -1.06 -17.25
N ALA A 69 -18.94 -1.50 -16.46
CA ALA A 69 -18.98 -1.29 -15.02
C ALA A 69 -18.23 -2.40 -14.25
N VAL A 70 -17.60 -2.03 -13.15
CA VAL A 70 -16.87 -2.95 -12.26
C VAL A 70 -17.78 -3.38 -11.12
N TYR A 71 -17.84 -4.68 -10.88
CA TYR A 71 -18.65 -5.28 -9.82
C TYR A 71 -17.81 -6.16 -8.92
N TYR A 72 -18.11 -6.17 -7.62
CA TYR A 72 -17.80 -7.32 -6.77
C TYR A 72 -18.69 -8.48 -7.17
N ALA A 73 -18.14 -9.67 -7.20
CA ALA A 73 -18.86 -10.88 -7.58
C ALA A 73 -18.48 -12.04 -6.66
N LYS A 74 -19.47 -12.88 -6.33
CA LYS A 74 -19.28 -14.06 -5.51
C LYS A 74 -18.40 -15.06 -6.24
N ASN A 75 -17.32 -15.49 -5.61
CA ASN A 75 -16.44 -16.53 -6.12
C ASN A 75 -16.57 -17.79 -5.23
N PRO A 76 -17.23 -18.85 -5.71
CA PRO A 76 -17.41 -20.09 -4.95
C PRO A 76 -16.20 -21.03 -5.02
N LEU A 77 -15.17 -20.71 -5.80
CA LEU A 77 -13.99 -21.55 -5.93
C LEU A 77 -13.16 -21.50 -4.63
N PRO A 78 -12.44 -22.58 -4.30
CA PRO A 78 -11.63 -22.60 -3.08
C PRO A 78 -10.44 -21.63 -3.16
N MET A 79 -10.13 -20.97 -2.06
CA MET A 79 -8.86 -20.27 -1.84
C MET A 79 -7.92 -21.21 -1.09
N GLU A 80 -6.71 -21.38 -1.61
CA GLU A 80 -5.75 -22.35 -1.11
C GLU A 80 -4.47 -21.65 -0.64
N ALA A 81 -3.96 -22.06 0.53
CA ALA A 81 -2.61 -21.72 0.98
C ALA A 81 -1.60 -22.64 0.26
N VAL A 82 -0.94 -22.12 -0.76
CA VAL A 82 -0.14 -22.95 -1.68
C VAL A 82 1.31 -22.98 -1.28
N HIS A 83 1.90 -24.18 -1.24
CA HIS A 83 3.34 -24.37 -1.05
C HIS A 83 4.08 -23.90 -2.31
N LEU A 84 4.63 -22.70 -2.25
CA LEU A 84 5.37 -22.07 -3.34
C LEU A 84 6.30 -20.99 -2.76
N ALA A 85 7.57 -21.07 -3.11
CA ALA A 85 8.55 -20.03 -2.78
C ALA A 85 8.33 -18.78 -3.63
N GLY A 86 7.42 -17.89 -3.21
CA GLY A 86 7.17 -16.63 -3.90
C GLY A 86 5.69 -16.29 -4.11
N ILE A 87 5.43 -15.44 -5.10
CA ILE A 87 4.18 -14.73 -5.31
C ILE A 87 3.55 -15.17 -6.64
N ARG A 88 2.24 -15.42 -6.66
CA ARG A 88 1.47 -15.75 -7.87
C ARG A 88 0.72 -14.54 -8.42
N PRO A 89 0.39 -14.52 -9.74
CA PRO A 89 -0.51 -13.54 -10.32
C PRO A 89 -1.93 -13.71 -9.75
N VAL A 90 -2.42 -12.73 -8.99
CA VAL A 90 -3.79 -12.78 -8.45
C VAL A 90 -4.85 -12.43 -9.50
N GLY A 91 -6.06 -12.90 -9.29
CA GLY A 91 -7.24 -12.60 -10.13
C GLY A 91 -7.33 -13.44 -11.42
N GLY A 92 -6.41 -14.37 -11.62
CA GLY A 92 -6.41 -15.32 -12.74
C GLY A 92 -6.74 -16.75 -12.34
N SER A 93 -6.64 -17.67 -13.29
CA SER A 93 -6.92 -19.09 -13.06
C SER A 93 -5.98 -19.76 -12.06
N GLU A 94 -4.76 -19.25 -11.92
CA GLU A 94 -3.75 -19.77 -10.96
C GLU A 94 -4.15 -19.58 -9.50
N THR A 95 -4.98 -18.58 -9.22
CA THR A 95 -5.50 -18.26 -7.89
C THR A 95 -7.01 -18.47 -7.79
N ASN A 96 -7.58 -19.35 -8.63
CA ASN A 96 -9.03 -19.55 -8.72
C ASN A 96 -9.80 -18.22 -8.82
N TYR A 97 -9.21 -17.22 -9.52
CA TYR A 97 -9.75 -15.86 -9.73
C TYR A 97 -9.94 -15.03 -8.46
N HIS A 98 -9.37 -15.45 -7.32
CA HIS A 98 -9.37 -14.64 -6.11
C HIS A 98 -8.47 -13.40 -6.28
N MET A 99 -8.88 -12.30 -5.65
CA MET A 99 -8.14 -11.02 -5.64
C MET A 99 -7.07 -10.97 -4.55
N LEU A 100 -7.11 -11.94 -3.64
CA LEU A 100 -6.12 -12.21 -2.60
C LEU A 100 -5.50 -13.58 -2.83
N ASP A 101 -4.28 -13.78 -2.32
CA ASP A 101 -3.58 -15.05 -2.38
C ASP A 101 -2.71 -15.26 -1.15
N LEU A 102 -2.46 -16.52 -0.82
CA LEU A 102 -1.58 -16.93 0.26
C LEU A 102 -0.65 -18.04 -0.21
N THR A 103 0.64 -17.75 -0.25
CA THR A 103 1.67 -18.75 -0.52
C THR A 103 2.62 -18.89 0.66
N TRP A 104 3.33 -19.99 0.76
CA TRP A 104 4.29 -20.25 1.81
C TRP A 104 5.43 -21.17 1.35
N ASP A 105 6.60 -20.97 1.95
CA ASP A 105 7.74 -21.87 1.79
C ASP A 105 8.72 -21.73 2.96
N GLY A 106 9.17 -22.86 3.50
CA GLY A 106 10.06 -22.86 4.65
C GLY A 106 9.51 -22.06 5.82
N ARG A 107 10.13 -20.92 6.13
CA ARG A 107 9.71 -20.01 7.22
C ARG A 107 9.02 -18.75 6.71
N LYS A 108 8.55 -18.71 5.48
CA LYS A 108 7.94 -17.51 4.91
C LYS A 108 6.51 -17.75 4.47
N THR A 109 5.70 -16.71 4.63
CA THR A 109 4.38 -16.59 4.01
C THR A 109 4.30 -15.29 3.23
N TRP A 110 3.57 -15.32 2.11
CA TRP A 110 3.29 -14.17 1.27
C TRP A 110 1.79 -13.96 1.15
N PHE A 111 1.30 -12.85 1.70
CA PHE A 111 -0.08 -12.40 1.59
C PHE A 111 -0.16 -11.39 0.46
N SER A 112 -0.76 -11.79 -0.64
CA SER A 112 -0.76 -11.04 -1.89
C SER A 112 -2.13 -10.50 -2.23
N MET A 113 -2.18 -9.32 -2.87
CA MET A 113 -3.43 -8.69 -3.27
C MET A 113 -3.35 -7.98 -4.63
N TYR A 114 -4.50 -7.90 -5.29
CA TYR A 114 -4.77 -6.88 -6.29
C TYR A 114 -5.17 -5.58 -5.59
N HIS A 115 -4.38 -4.52 -5.73
CA HIS A 115 -4.63 -3.25 -5.00
C HIS A 115 -5.97 -2.58 -5.34
N GLY A 116 -6.58 -2.93 -6.48
CA GLY A 116 -7.95 -2.51 -6.78
C GLY A 116 -9.01 -3.17 -5.91
N PHE A 117 -8.70 -4.28 -5.21
CA PHE A 117 -9.65 -4.99 -4.37
C PHE A 117 -9.70 -4.41 -2.95
N CYS A 118 -8.55 -4.11 -2.36
CA CYS A 118 -8.44 -3.49 -1.04
C CYS A 118 -7.15 -2.65 -0.94
N ASP A 119 -7.06 -1.85 0.11
CA ASP A 119 -5.84 -1.12 0.47
C ASP A 119 -5.03 -1.84 1.57
N GLY A 120 -4.00 -1.17 2.11
CA GLY A 120 -3.14 -1.71 3.16
C GLY A 120 -3.89 -2.13 4.42
N GLN A 121 -4.94 -1.40 4.83
CA GLN A 121 -5.77 -1.81 5.99
C GLN A 121 -6.67 -3.01 5.67
N GLY A 122 -7.15 -3.11 4.43
CA GLY A 122 -7.94 -4.24 3.98
C GLY A 122 -7.14 -5.55 3.97
N ILE A 123 -5.91 -5.53 3.46
CA ILE A 123 -5.04 -6.74 3.50
C ILE A 123 -4.55 -7.04 4.91
N SER A 124 -4.35 -6.02 5.77
CA SER A 124 -3.99 -6.25 7.17
C SER A 124 -5.05 -7.07 7.90
N ALA A 125 -6.35 -6.81 7.68
CA ALA A 125 -7.42 -7.59 8.28
C ALA A 125 -7.36 -9.08 7.87
N PHE A 126 -7.03 -9.36 6.60
CA PHE A 126 -6.82 -10.72 6.10
C PHE A 126 -5.61 -11.39 6.76
N LEU A 127 -4.47 -10.74 6.71
CA LEU A 127 -3.21 -11.21 7.27
C LEU A 127 -3.32 -11.47 8.78
N GLU A 128 -3.83 -10.51 9.54
CA GLU A 128 -3.95 -10.60 11.00
C GLU A 128 -4.87 -11.75 11.43
N SER A 129 -6.00 -11.93 10.73
CA SER A 129 -6.92 -13.02 11.03
C SER A 129 -6.31 -14.40 10.72
N VAL A 130 -5.63 -14.55 9.58
CA VAL A 130 -4.95 -15.82 9.24
C VAL A 130 -3.86 -16.13 10.24
N LEU A 131 -3.00 -15.18 10.58
CA LEU A 131 -1.91 -15.36 11.54
C LEU A 131 -2.44 -15.66 12.96
N TYR A 132 -3.50 -14.99 13.39
CA TYR A 132 -4.16 -15.26 14.65
C TYR A 132 -4.61 -16.72 14.74
N HIS A 133 -5.39 -17.19 13.79
CA HIS A 133 -5.85 -18.56 13.77
C HIS A 133 -4.72 -19.58 13.64
N TYR A 134 -3.70 -19.25 12.82
CA TYR A 134 -2.52 -20.09 12.65
C TYR A 134 -1.79 -20.31 13.98
N TYR A 135 -1.45 -19.22 14.69
CA TYR A 135 -0.70 -19.32 15.94
C TYR A 135 -1.53 -19.89 17.10
N CYS A 136 -2.83 -19.57 17.18
CA CYS A 136 -3.70 -20.24 18.15
C CYS A 136 -3.67 -21.77 17.97
N MET A 137 -3.77 -22.26 16.75
CA MET A 137 -3.72 -23.70 16.48
C MET A 137 -2.33 -24.32 16.66
N LYS A 138 -1.28 -23.59 16.23
CA LYS A 138 0.11 -24.05 16.37
C LYS A 138 0.50 -24.23 17.83
N ASP A 139 0.13 -23.29 18.68
CA ASP A 139 0.54 -23.27 20.09
C ASP A 139 -0.48 -23.97 21.01
N GLY A 140 -1.65 -24.34 20.47
CA GLY A 140 -2.74 -24.94 21.26
C GLY A 140 -3.34 -24.00 22.30
N VAL A 141 -3.27 -22.69 22.09
CA VAL A 141 -3.70 -21.62 22.99
C VAL A 141 -4.63 -20.67 22.25
N GLU A 142 -5.69 -20.21 22.91
CA GLU A 142 -6.51 -19.14 22.38
C GLU A 142 -5.95 -17.80 22.89
N TYR A 143 -5.33 -17.06 21.98
CA TYR A 143 -4.78 -15.73 22.27
C TYR A 143 -5.90 -14.68 22.35
N ASP A 144 -5.65 -13.57 23.06
CA ASP A 144 -6.52 -12.40 22.96
C ASP A 144 -6.47 -11.85 21.52
N PRO A 145 -7.61 -11.76 20.84
CA PRO A 145 -7.65 -11.26 19.47
C PRO A 145 -7.28 -9.77 19.32
N CYS A 146 -7.30 -8.98 20.40
CA CYS A 146 -6.87 -7.55 20.37
C CYS A 146 -7.51 -6.72 19.25
N GLY A 147 -8.77 -6.97 18.90
CA GLY A 147 -9.49 -6.32 17.82
C GLY A 147 -9.33 -6.97 16.44
N ILE A 148 -8.60 -8.07 16.33
CA ILE A 148 -8.53 -8.89 15.11
C ILE A 148 -9.90 -9.51 14.83
N ARG A 149 -10.31 -9.54 13.57
CA ARG A 149 -11.53 -10.20 13.11
C ARG A 149 -11.37 -11.72 13.18
N SER A 150 -11.78 -12.30 14.30
CA SER A 150 -11.72 -13.72 14.58
C SER A 150 -13.13 -14.30 14.71
N ASP A 151 -13.23 -15.61 14.96
CA ASP A 151 -14.49 -16.33 15.19
C ASP A 151 -15.29 -15.78 16.38
N SER A 152 -14.64 -15.05 17.29
CA SER A 152 -15.30 -14.42 18.44
C SER A 152 -16.12 -13.19 18.08
N THR A 153 -16.04 -12.71 16.85
CA THR A 153 -16.77 -11.53 16.36
C THR A 153 -17.66 -11.88 15.18
N GLN A 154 -18.78 -11.18 15.03
CA GLN A 154 -19.66 -11.33 13.87
C GLN A 154 -19.28 -10.34 12.78
N MET A 155 -19.47 -10.75 11.52
CA MET A 155 -19.36 -9.86 10.37
C MET A 155 -20.43 -8.76 10.44
N THR A 156 -20.04 -7.53 10.11
CA THR A 156 -20.95 -6.39 10.00
C THR A 156 -21.04 -5.91 8.54
N GLU A 157 -22.12 -5.23 8.19
CA GLU A 157 -22.25 -4.59 6.87
C GLU A 157 -21.20 -3.49 6.65
N ALA A 158 -20.75 -2.84 7.72
CA ALA A 158 -19.71 -1.82 7.67
C ALA A 158 -18.37 -2.35 7.13
N GLU A 159 -18.07 -3.64 7.32
CA GLU A 159 -16.86 -4.25 6.80
C GLU A 159 -16.80 -4.27 5.26
N THR A 160 -17.95 -4.32 4.59
CA THR A 160 -18.05 -4.36 3.13
C THR A 160 -18.55 -3.06 2.51
N PHE A 161 -18.79 -2.04 3.32
CA PHE A 161 -19.23 -0.74 2.83
C PHE A 161 -18.23 -0.14 1.84
N ASP A 162 -18.71 0.35 0.67
CA ASP A 162 -17.86 1.02 -0.32
C ASP A 162 -17.88 2.53 -0.07
N PRO A 163 -16.75 3.14 0.34
CA PRO A 163 -16.70 4.56 0.67
C PRO A 163 -17.04 5.50 -0.50
N TYR A 164 -16.95 5.03 -1.73
CA TYR A 164 -17.26 5.82 -2.92
C TYR A 164 -18.69 5.59 -3.45
N SER A 165 -19.50 4.78 -2.75
CA SER A 165 -20.88 4.50 -3.17
C SER A 165 -21.86 5.62 -2.86
N MET A 166 -21.54 6.51 -1.91
CA MET A 166 -22.43 7.59 -1.44
C MET A 166 -21.84 8.98 -1.68
N GLN A 167 -22.64 10.00 -1.40
CA GLN A 167 -22.23 11.40 -1.32
C GLN A 167 -22.13 11.81 0.14
N TYR A 168 -21.07 12.50 0.50
CA TYR A 168 -20.82 13.01 1.84
C TYR A 168 -21.24 14.46 1.95
N GLU A 169 -21.81 14.83 3.09
CA GLU A 169 -22.08 16.23 3.40
C GLU A 169 -20.76 16.99 3.59
N VAL A 170 -20.68 18.16 2.99
CA VAL A 170 -19.57 19.11 3.10
C VAL A 170 -20.13 20.39 3.71
N SER A 171 -19.39 21.01 4.62
CA SER A 171 -19.81 22.26 5.24
C SER A 171 -20.20 23.30 4.17
N PRO A 172 -21.33 24.03 4.36
CA PRO A 172 -21.72 25.08 3.41
C PRO A 172 -20.67 26.19 3.23
N ASP A 173 -19.86 26.42 4.26
CA ASP A 173 -18.81 27.44 4.24
C ASP A 173 -17.49 26.91 3.67
N PHE A 174 -17.40 25.61 3.34
CA PHE A 174 -16.20 25.03 2.76
C PHE A 174 -16.00 25.47 1.32
N VAL A 175 -14.85 26.07 1.08
CA VAL A 175 -14.40 26.44 -0.27
C VAL A 175 -13.27 25.48 -0.66
N MET A 176 -13.47 24.77 -1.78
CA MET A 176 -12.39 23.92 -2.32
C MET A 176 -11.15 24.77 -2.56
N PRO A 177 -9.99 24.43 -2.00
CA PRO A 177 -8.76 25.15 -2.27
C PRO A 177 -8.52 25.23 -3.78
N GLN A 178 -8.26 26.45 -4.26
CA GLN A 178 -7.84 26.63 -5.66
C GLN A 178 -6.54 25.85 -5.85
N HIS A 179 -6.41 25.20 -7.00
CA HIS A 179 -5.17 24.54 -7.39
C HIS A 179 -4.08 25.61 -7.48
N ARG A 180 -3.20 25.68 -6.48
CA ARG A 180 -1.96 26.45 -6.61
C ARG A 180 -1.07 25.68 -7.56
N GLU A 181 -0.46 26.37 -8.51
CA GLU A 181 0.66 25.81 -9.26
C GLU A 181 1.77 25.53 -8.23
N GLU A 182 1.85 24.29 -7.78
CA GLU A 182 3.00 23.88 -6.98
C GLU A 182 4.20 23.76 -7.91
N PRO A 183 5.41 24.14 -7.46
CA PRO A 183 6.61 23.98 -8.30
C PRO A 183 6.75 22.51 -8.69
N VAL A 184 7.23 22.26 -9.89
CA VAL A 184 7.53 20.91 -10.36
C VAL A 184 8.60 20.33 -9.39
N PRO A 185 8.33 19.18 -8.78
CA PRO A 185 9.28 18.58 -7.84
C PRO A 185 10.57 18.13 -8.53
N TYR A 186 11.65 18.05 -7.77
CA TYR A 186 12.89 17.48 -8.22
C TYR A 186 12.73 16.01 -8.61
N HIS A 187 13.14 15.66 -9.81
CA HIS A 187 13.19 14.29 -10.29
C HIS A 187 14.61 13.75 -10.18
N LEU A 188 14.75 12.61 -9.53
CA LEU A 188 16.04 11.94 -9.38
C LEU A 188 16.54 11.48 -10.75
N PRO A 189 17.73 11.95 -11.21
CA PRO A 189 18.24 11.62 -12.53
C PRO A 189 18.58 10.14 -12.70
N GLU A 190 18.80 9.41 -11.62
CA GLU A 190 19.03 7.96 -11.60
C GLU A 190 17.77 7.17 -11.99
N LEU A 191 16.58 7.72 -11.77
CA LEU A 191 15.32 7.02 -12.00
C LEU A 191 14.83 7.24 -13.43
N VAL A 192 14.99 6.20 -14.26
CA VAL A 192 14.54 6.23 -15.64
C VAL A 192 13.09 5.72 -15.73
N PRO A 193 12.16 6.50 -16.35
CA PRO A 193 10.79 6.06 -16.54
C PRO A 193 10.70 4.76 -17.35
N ASN A 194 9.71 3.93 -17.01
CA ASN A 194 9.40 2.68 -17.72
C ASN A 194 10.52 1.63 -17.70
N THR A 195 11.42 1.70 -16.72
CA THR A 195 12.46 0.68 -16.52
C THR A 195 11.81 -0.67 -16.27
N SER A 196 12.29 -1.69 -16.97
CA SER A 196 11.93 -3.10 -16.74
C SER A 196 13.06 -3.80 -16.00
N GLY A 197 12.72 -4.81 -15.22
CA GLY A 197 13.71 -5.58 -14.48
C GLY A 197 13.28 -5.87 -13.04
N PRO A 198 14.20 -6.43 -12.22
CA PRO A 198 13.92 -6.66 -10.81
C PRO A 198 13.79 -5.34 -10.06
N ILE A 199 13.02 -5.38 -9.00
CA ILE A 199 12.97 -4.31 -8.00
C ILE A 199 14.18 -4.49 -7.10
N LEU A 200 14.90 -3.40 -6.88
CA LEU A 200 16.04 -3.27 -5.99
C LEU A 200 15.52 -2.78 -4.64
N ASP A 201 15.87 -3.49 -3.58
CA ASP A 201 15.45 -3.20 -2.21
C ASP A 201 16.70 -2.92 -1.36
N TYR A 202 16.89 -1.65 -1.00
CA TYR A 202 17.93 -1.18 -0.10
C TYR A 202 17.33 -1.00 1.29
N GLY A 203 17.52 -1.98 2.16
CA GLY A 203 16.86 -2.00 3.45
C GLY A 203 17.71 -1.41 4.58
N PHE A 204 17.00 -0.82 5.57
CA PHE A 204 17.58 -0.37 6.84
C PHE A 204 16.76 -0.86 8.01
N ARG A 205 17.43 -1.03 9.16
CA ARG A 205 16.76 -1.23 10.44
C ARG A 205 17.21 -0.16 11.43
N LEU A 206 16.24 0.45 12.08
CA LEU A 206 16.41 1.51 13.07
C LEU A 206 15.79 1.04 14.39
N PRO A 207 16.52 1.01 15.53
CA PRO A 207 15.92 0.71 16.83
C PRO A 207 14.75 1.67 17.12
N SER A 208 13.55 1.12 17.38
CA SER A 208 12.33 1.93 17.54
C SER A 208 12.45 2.97 18.65
N ALA A 209 13.06 2.59 19.79
CA ALA A 209 13.20 3.49 20.91
C ALA A 209 14.06 4.73 20.60
N ASP A 210 15.17 4.54 19.87
CA ASP A 210 16.09 5.60 19.50
C ASP A 210 15.49 6.50 18.43
N PHE A 211 14.94 5.92 17.37
CA PHE A 211 14.29 6.67 16.31
C PHE A 211 13.08 7.47 16.83
N MET A 212 12.22 6.86 17.66
CA MET A 212 11.07 7.55 18.24
C MET A 212 11.47 8.64 19.24
N ARG A 213 12.61 8.53 19.92
CA ARG A 213 13.16 9.61 20.75
C ARG A 213 13.55 10.80 19.87
N PHE A 214 14.23 10.54 18.77
CA PHE A 214 14.61 11.57 17.79
C PHE A 214 13.38 12.24 17.16
N VAL A 215 12.39 11.45 16.74
CA VAL A 215 11.10 11.95 16.22
C VAL A 215 10.41 12.90 17.19
N LYS A 216 10.30 12.49 18.48
CA LYS A 216 9.64 13.29 19.52
C LYS A 216 10.43 14.56 19.86
N ALA A 217 11.75 14.51 19.88
CA ALA A 217 12.61 15.67 20.13
C ALA A 217 12.44 16.78 19.09
N ASN A 218 12.03 16.42 17.86
CA ASN A 218 11.78 17.33 16.75
C ASN A 218 10.27 17.61 16.50
N ASP A 219 9.41 17.32 17.45
CA ASP A 219 7.95 17.52 17.38
C ASP A 219 7.32 17.08 16.05
N THR A 220 7.62 15.88 15.56
CA THR A 220 7.15 15.41 14.27
C THR A 220 6.59 13.97 14.31
N SER A 221 6.34 13.37 13.16
CA SER A 221 5.90 11.97 13.00
C SER A 221 7.00 11.12 12.37
N PRO A 222 6.98 9.77 12.55
CA PRO A 222 7.97 8.89 11.95
C PRO A 222 8.11 9.06 10.43
N SER A 223 6.99 9.15 9.72
CA SER A 223 7.00 9.31 8.25
C SER A 223 7.62 10.64 7.82
N ILE A 224 7.29 11.74 8.50
CA ILE A 224 7.86 13.06 8.19
C ILE A 224 9.34 13.09 8.52
N MET A 225 9.73 12.53 9.66
CA MET A 225 11.13 12.47 10.05
C MET A 225 11.96 11.68 9.02
N LEU A 226 11.50 10.50 8.63
CA LEU A 226 12.19 9.71 7.60
C LEU A 226 12.24 10.48 6.28
N ALA A 227 11.15 11.13 5.87
CA ALA A 227 11.10 11.93 4.65
C ALA A 227 12.12 13.09 4.67
N MET A 228 12.31 13.74 5.82
CA MET A 228 13.32 14.80 5.98
C MET A 228 14.76 14.28 5.87
N LEU A 229 15.04 13.11 6.46
CA LEU A 229 16.36 12.48 6.35
C LEU A 229 16.67 12.06 4.91
N VAL A 230 15.67 11.59 4.19
CA VAL A 230 15.78 11.25 2.75
C VAL A 230 15.96 12.50 1.90
N ASP A 231 15.22 13.58 2.17
CA ASP A 231 15.43 14.88 1.51
C ASP A 231 16.87 15.36 1.69
N GLU A 232 17.41 15.28 2.92
CA GLU A 232 18.79 15.67 3.20
C GLU A 232 19.79 14.80 2.42
N ALA A 233 19.56 13.49 2.34
CA ALA A 233 20.39 12.57 1.57
C ALA A 233 20.37 12.88 0.05
N ILE A 234 19.19 13.13 -0.49
CA ILE A 234 19.02 13.51 -1.90
C ILE A 234 19.77 14.80 -2.19
N ARG A 235 19.65 15.82 -1.35
CA ARG A 235 20.31 17.11 -1.53
C ARG A 235 21.82 17.05 -1.35
N ARG A 236 22.34 16.13 -0.53
CA ARG A 236 23.78 15.86 -0.45
C ARG A 236 24.31 15.23 -1.74
N GLN A 237 23.56 14.29 -2.30
CA GLN A 237 23.93 13.64 -3.55
C GLN A 237 23.76 14.59 -4.76
N HIS A 238 22.80 15.51 -4.70
CA HIS A 238 22.46 16.45 -5.76
C HIS A 238 22.45 17.88 -5.24
N PRO A 239 23.62 18.47 -4.93
CA PRO A 239 23.71 19.81 -4.35
C PRO A 239 23.22 20.92 -5.30
N ASP A 240 23.20 20.65 -6.59
CA ASP A 240 22.73 21.58 -7.64
C ASP A 240 21.25 21.41 -7.98
N ALA A 241 20.49 20.64 -7.17
CA ALA A 241 19.04 20.47 -7.38
C ALA A 241 18.34 21.84 -7.25
N ASP A 242 17.74 22.30 -8.33
CA ASP A 242 17.09 23.62 -8.46
C ASP A 242 15.58 23.59 -8.15
N ALA A 243 15.02 22.41 -7.95
CA ALA A 243 13.62 22.17 -7.65
C ALA A 243 13.43 21.58 -6.24
N PRO A 244 12.25 21.78 -5.60
CA PRO A 244 11.99 21.25 -4.28
C PRO A 244 11.84 19.73 -4.33
N VAL A 245 12.41 19.04 -3.35
CA VAL A 245 12.12 17.62 -3.10
C VAL A 245 10.73 17.51 -2.51
N SER A 246 9.90 16.60 -3.01
CA SER A 246 8.55 16.35 -2.50
C SER A 246 8.36 14.89 -2.09
N ALA A 247 7.58 14.70 -1.04
CA ALA A 247 7.19 13.39 -0.53
C ALA A 247 5.68 13.20 -0.62
N ILE A 248 5.24 12.06 -1.16
CA ILE A 248 3.87 11.60 -1.04
C ILE A 248 3.74 10.79 0.25
N ILE A 249 2.73 11.13 1.04
CA ILE A 249 2.34 10.39 2.25
C ILE A 249 0.91 9.89 2.05
N PRO A 250 0.67 8.58 1.95
CA PRO A 250 -0.68 8.02 1.91
C PRO A 250 -1.35 8.16 3.27
N ILE A 251 -2.64 8.39 3.24
CA ILE A 251 -3.47 8.52 4.43
C ILE A 251 -4.74 7.69 4.29
N SER A 252 -5.18 7.09 5.38
CA SER A 252 -6.51 6.46 5.44
C SER A 252 -7.59 7.53 5.61
N LEU A 253 -8.62 7.45 4.76
CA LEU A 253 -9.78 8.34 4.86
C LEU A 253 -10.86 7.81 5.80
N ARG A 254 -10.75 6.59 6.30
CA ARG A 254 -11.81 5.89 7.05
C ARG A 254 -12.42 6.74 8.14
N ARG A 255 -11.61 7.31 9.03
CA ARG A 255 -12.07 8.16 10.14
C ARG A 255 -12.74 9.47 9.69
N PHE A 256 -12.40 9.98 8.50
CA PHE A 256 -12.98 11.22 7.96
C PHE A 256 -14.32 10.98 7.27
N LEU A 257 -14.55 9.74 6.85
CA LEU A 257 -15.74 9.29 6.14
C LEU A 257 -16.68 8.44 7.02
N GLY A 258 -16.27 8.11 8.26
CA GLY A 258 -17.07 7.29 9.18
C GLY A 258 -17.23 5.84 8.69
N CYS A 259 -16.17 5.26 8.11
CA CYS A 259 -16.18 3.90 7.58
C CYS A 259 -14.96 3.09 8.05
N GLU A 260 -14.70 3.14 9.35
CA GLU A 260 -13.49 2.57 9.97
C GLU A 260 -13.31 1.09 9.70
N GLU A 261 -14.41 0.35 9.54
CA GLU A 261 -14.38 -1.11 9.39
C GLU A 261 -14.21 -1.60 7.95
N THR A 262 -14.38 -0.74 6.95
CA THR A 262 -14.34 -1.22 5.55
C THR A 262 -13.00 -1.85 5.17
N PHE A 263 -13.05 -3.02 4.51
CA PHE A 263 -11.86 -3.63 3.93
C PHE A 263 -11.48 -3.00 2.57
N LYS A 264 -12.42 -2.30 1.94
CA LYS A 264 -12.25 -1.74 0.59
C LYS A 264 -11.27 -0.56 0.57
N ASN A 265 -10.81 -0.17 -0.61
CA ASN A 265 -9.94 0.99 -0.77
C ASN A 265 -10.59 2.25 -0.18
N CYS A 266 -9.91 2.84 0.80
CA CYS A 266 -10.34 4.05 1.48
C CYS A 266 -9.14 4.91 1.85
N SER A 267 -8.28 5.15 0.87
CA SER A 267 -7.04 5.93 1.04
C SER A 267 -6.96 7.09 0.06
N ASN A 268 -6.21 8.09 0.43
CA ASN A 268 -5.79 9.20 -0.42
C ASN A 268 -4.31 9.49 -0.11
N ARG A 269 -3.76 10.47 -0.77
CA ARG A 269 -2.37 10.90 -0.59
C ARG A 269 -2.30 12.39 -0.29
N ILE A 270 -1.31 12.78 0.50
CA ILE A 270 -0.92 14.16 0.72
C ILE A 270 0.52 14.29 0.23
N THR A 271 0.78 15.26 -0.63
CA THR A 271 2.13 15.64 -1.03
C THR A 271 2.63 16.74 -0.09
N LEU A 272 3.86 16.63 0.40
CA LEU A 272 4.52 17.66 1.18
C LEU A 272 5.83 18.08 0.51
N PRO A 273 6.10 19.41 0.36
CA PRO A 273 7.41 19.89 -0.03
C PRO A 273 8.37 19.72 1.13
N MET A 274 9.38 18.87 0.99
CA MET A 274 10.39 18.64 2.02
C MET A 274 11.42 19.78 2.05
N SER A 275 11.69 20.37 0.90
CA SER A 275 12.67 21.44 0.67
C SER A 275 12.12 22.54 -0.24
N GLY A 276 12.94 23.54 -0.55
CA GLY A 276 12.56 24.73 -1.30
C GLY A 276 12.12 25.89 -0.40
N THR A 277 12.02 27.10 -0.97
CA THR A 277 11.63 28.30 -0.22
C THR A 277 10.16 28.22 0.22
N PRO A 278 9.80 28.48 1.51
CA PRO A 278 10.67 28.97 2.59
C PRO A 278 11.29 27.87 3.48
N MET A 279 11.12 26.59 3.17
CA MET A 279 11.51 25.47 4.05
C MET A 279 13.02 25.42 4.32
N ASP A 280 13.84 25.72 3.31
CA ASP A 280 15.30 25.67 3.41
C ASP A 280 15.90 26.72 4.35
N ALA A 281 15.16 27.79 4.63
CA ALA A 281 15.55 28.83 5.57
C ALA A 281 15.30 28.45 7.05
N LEU A 282 14.57 27.36 7.31
CA LEU A 282 14.22 26.94 8.66
C LEU A 282 15.29 26.00 9.26
N PRO A 283 15.63 26.15 10.56
CA PRO A 283 16.34 25.12 11.30
C PRO A 283 15.62 23.76 11.21
N PHE A 284 16.38 22.67 11.37
CA PHE A 284 15.87 21.31 11.16
C PHE A 284 14.63 21.00 12.00
N ASP A 285 14.63 21.32 13.29
CA ASP A 285 13.51 21.13 14.22
C ASP A 285 12.27 21.96 13.83
N GLN A 286 12.47 23.23 13.44
CA GLN A 286 11.39 24.09 12.98
C GLN A 286 10.82 23.64 11.64
N ARG A 287 11.65 23.12 10.73
CA ARG A 287 11.20 22.50 9.48
C ARG A 287 10.36 21.26 9.75
N ALA A 288 10.77 20.40 10.69
CA ALA A 288 10.03 19.23 11.12
C ALA A 288 8.64 19.59 11.68
N ALA A 289 8.58 20.55 12.58
CA ALA A 289 7.34 21.05 13.17
C ALA A 289 6.42 21.69 12.10
N ARG A 290 6.98 22.46 11.16
CA ARG A 290 6.22 23.06 10.06
C ARG A 290 5.63 22.03 9.12
N LEU A 291 6.37 21.01 8.73
CA LEU A 291 5.88 19.90 7.89
C LEU A 291 4.74 19.14 8.58
N ARG A 292 4.88 18.90 9.89
CA ARG A 292 3.80 18.30 10.69
C ARG A 292 2.53 19.18 10.72
N SER A 293 2.70 20.50 10.86
CA SER A 293 1.57 21.44 10.79
C SER A 293 0.90 21.39 9.42
N MET A 294 1.68 21.42 8.34
CA MET A 294 1.17 21.34 6.97
C MET A 294 0.41 20.01 6.72
N LEU A 295 0.93 18.90 7.23
CA LEU A 295 0.22 17.62 7.14
C LEU A 295 -1.14 17.70 7.84
N LYS A 296 -1.19 18.25 9.06
CA LYS A 296 -2.45 18.42 9.81
C LYS A 296 -3.42 19.38 9.12
N GLU A 297 -2.93 20.48 8.57
CA GLU A 297 -3.73 21.45 7.81
C GLU A 297 -4.36 20.81 6.57
N ARG A 298 -3.60 19.93 5.87
CA ARG A 298 -4.07 19.20 4.69
C ARG A 298 -5.01 18.03 5.04
N MET A 299 -5.02 17.56 6.29
CA MET A 299 -5.96 16.54 6.79
C MET A 299 -7.32 17.15 7.17
N ASN A 300 -7.97 17.85 6.24
CA ASN A 300 -9.27 18.50 6.43
C ASN A 300 -10.41 17.53 6.05
N PRO A 301 -11.37 17.23 6.95
CA PRO A 301 -12.49 16.34 6.67
C PRO A 301 -13.35 16.76 5.47
N ASP A 302 -13.66 18.04 5.36
CA ASP A 302 -14.50 18.55 4.27
C ASP A 302 -13.77 18.50 2.92
N LEU A 303 -12.45 18.74 2.91
CA LEU A 303 -11.63 18.56 1.73
C LEU A 303 -11.68 17.11 1.24
N PHE A 304 -11.53 16.13 2.14
CA PHE A 304 -11.57 14.72 1.76
C PHE A 304 -12.94 14.27 1.29
N ARG A 305 -14.01 14.70 1.96
CA ARG A 305 -15.39 14.44 1.54
C ARG A 305 -15.66 15.03 0.14
N ALA A 306 -15.25 16.26 -0.10
CA ALA A 306 -15.38 16.90 -1.41
C ALA A 306 -14.56 16.18 -2.50
N ILE A 307 -13.33 15.74 -2.19
CA ILE A 307 -12.50 14.95 -3.11
C ILE A 307 -13.17 13.60 -3.42
N VAL A 308 -13.66 12.88 -2.40
CA VAL A 308 -14.34 11.60 -2.60
C VAL A 308 -15.62 11.77 -3.41
N ASN A 309 -16.43 12.80 -3.14
CA ASN A 309 -17.62 13.11 -3.92
C ASN A 309 -17.29 13.36 -5.39
N LYS A 310 -16.24 14.13 -5.67
CA LYS A 310 -15.76 14.40 -7.03
C LYS A 310 -15.27 13.13 -7.73
N LEU A 311 -14.48 12.30 -7.03
CA LEU A 311 -13.99 11.03 -7.57
C LEU A 311 -15.16 10.07 -7.83
N ALA A 312 -16.08 9.91 -6.89
CA ALA A 312 -17.25 9.05 -7.04
C ALA A 312 -18.11 9.46 -8.24
N SER A 313 -18.35 10.76 -8.42
CA SER A 313 -19.09 11.28 -9.58
C SER A 313 -18.35 11.04 -10.89
N GLY A 314 -17.04 11.26 -10.91
CA GLY A 314 -16.20 10.96 -12.07
C GLY A 314 -16.16 9.46 -12.41
N HIS A 315 -16.18 8.58 -11.41
CA HIS A 315 -16.25 7.14 -11.64
C HIS A 315 -17.60 6.70 -12.21
N ARG A 316 -18.73 7.24 -11.71
CA ARG A 316 -20.05 6.96 -12.28
C ARG A 316 -20.10 7.34 -13.76
N MET A 317 -19.65 8.54 -14.10
CA MET A 317 -19.59 9.00 -15.49
C MET A 317 -18.69 8.10 -16.37
N ARG A 318 -17.53 7.67 -15.86
CA ARG A 318 -16.65 6.72 -16.58
C ARG A 318 -17.31 5.35 -16.76
N MET A 319 -18.06 4.86 -15.79
CA MET A 319 -18.77 3.59 -15.89
C MET A 319 -19.86 3.64 -16.95
N GLU A 320 -20.55 4.78 -17.09
CA GLU A 320 -21.55 5.00 -18.17
C GLU A 320 -20.91 4.97 -19.56
N GLN A 321 -19.66 5.40 -19.68
CA GLN A 321 -18.89 5.49 -20.93
C GLN A 321 -17.81 4.41 -21.06
N ALA A 322 -17.81 3.41 -20.19
CA ALA A 322 -16.64 2.55 -19.98
C ALA A 322 -16.33 1.62 -21.16
N THR A 323 -17.30 1.27 -22.00
CA THR A 323 -17.02 0.45 -23.20
C THR A 323 -16.01 1.15 -24.10
N ASP A 324 -16.25 2.42 -24.39
CA ASP A 324 -15.36 3.23 -25.23
C ASP A 324 -14.03 3.49 -24.52
N TYR A 325 -14.07 3.75 -23.22
CA TYR A 325 -12.89 3.97 -22.41
C TYR A 325 -11.97 2.75 -22.30
N LEU A 326 -12.54 1.54 -22.18
CA LEU A 326 -11.75 0.30 -22.18
C LEU A 326 -11.06 0.05 -23.54
N GLU A 327 -11.70 0.39 -24.65
CA GLU A 327 -11.08 0.34 -25.96
C GLU A 327 -9.92 1.35 -26.08
N GLU A 328 -10.07 2.55 -25.54
CA GLU A 328 -9.00 3.52 -25.48
C GLU A 328 -7.82 3.05 -24.59
N LEU A 329 -8.11 2.42 -23.43
CA LEU A 329 -7.06 1.85 -22.58
C LEU A 329 -6.21 0.79 -23.29
N LYS A 330 -6.79 0.00 -24.20
CA LYS A 330 -6.04 -0.98 -24.99
C LYS A 330 -5.01 -0.34 -25.90
N LYS A 331 -5.25 0.90 -26.34
CA LYS A 331 -4.38 1.67 -27.25
C LYS A 331 -3.28 2.42 -26.51
N LEU A 332 -3.42 2.65 -25.20
CA LEU A 332 -2.43 3.41 -24.43
C LEU A 332 -1.16 2.56 -24.17
N PRO A 333 0.02 3.18 -24.25
CA PRO A 333 1.25 2.51 -23.88
C PRO A 333 1.16 2.01 -22.43
N LYS A 334 1.67 0.81 -22.18
CA LYS A 334 1.92 0.34 -20.82
C LYS A 334 2.83 1.37 -20.15
N PHE A 335 2.47 1.81 -18.93
CA PHE A 335 3.23 2.83 -18.18
C PHE A 335 3.11 4.28 -18.67
N ALA A 336 2.00 4.68 -19.28
CA ALA A 336 1.81 6.00 -19.91
C ALA A 336 1.73 7.21 -18.96
N THR A 337 1.83 7.05 -17.64
CA THR A 337 1.67 8.17 -16.71
C THR A 337 2.91 8.38 -15.83
N VAL A 338 3.41 9.59 -15.74
CA VAL A 338 4.58 10.01 -14.95
C VAL A 338 4.15 10.34 -13.53
N SER A 339 4.92 9.90 -12.52
CA SER A 339 4.80 10.47 -11.17
C SER A 339 5.39 11.87 -11.18
N HIS A 340 4.75 12.79 -10.49
CA HIS A 340 5.20 14.18 -10.38
C HIS A 340 5.93 14.47 -9.07
N ASP A 341 6.10 13.48 -8.19
CA ASP A 341 6.73 13.65 -6.88
C ASP A 341 8.07 12.92 -6.82
N THR A 342 9.00 13.40 -5.98
CA THR A 342 10.34 12.84 -5.88
C THR A 342 10.32 11.43 -5.30
N PHE A 343 9.58 11.23 -4.19
CA PHE A 343 9.45 9.90 -3.59
C PHE A 343 8.11 9.71 -2.89
N TYR A 344 7.82 8.44 -2.62
CA TYR A 344 6.64 7.97 -1.93
C TYR A 344 7.05 7.31 -0.60
N ILE A 345 6.35 7.59 0.50
CA ILE A 345 6.62 6.97 1.79
C ILE A 345 5.37 6.38 2.41
N ASP A 346 5.34 5.06 2.53
CA ASP A 346 4.29 4.30 3.19
C ASP A 346 4.72 3.89 4.60
N TYR A 347 3.99 4.35 5.61
CA TYR A 347 4.10 3.83 6.96
C TYR A 347 2.93 2.88 7.23
N ILE A 348 3.22 1.59 7.20
CA ILE A 348 2.21 0.52 7.27
C ILE A 348 1.74 0.30 8.72
N GLY A 349 2.45 0.87 9.70
CA GLY A 349 2.12 0.77 11.11
C GLY A 349 2.96 -0.25 11.86
N SER A 350 2.40 -0.78 12.93
CA SER A 350 3.08 -1.71 13.85
C SER A 350 2.26 -2.99 14.03
N MET A 351 2.93 -4.12 13.92
CA MET A 351 2.37 -5.48 14.10
C MET A 351 2.65 -6.06 15.50
N HIS A 352 3.09 -5.24 16.47
CA HIS A 352 3.57 -5.76 17.77
C HIS A 352 2.48 -5.95 18.84
N LYS A 353 1.22 -5.74 18.50
CA LYS A 353 0.13 -5.77 19.49
C LYS A 353 -0.38 -7.18 19.83
N THR A 354 0.12 -8.21 19.15
CA THR A 354 -0.34 -9.58 19.35
C THR A 354 0.60 -10.38 20.26
N ALA A 355 0.03 -11.28 21.07
CA ALA A 355 0.81 -12.10 22.00
C ALA A 355 1.78 -13.07 21.32
N TYR A 356 1.62 -13.29 19.99
CA TYR A 356 2.49 -14.13 19.18
C TYR A 356 3.45 -13.32 18.28
N ALA A 357 3.52 -12.01 18.47
CA ALA A 357 4.35 -11.13 17.62
C ALA A 357 5.82 -11.54 17.57
N ASP A 358 6.35 -12.08 18.67
CA ASP A 358 7.72 -12.56 18.77
C ASP A 358 8.00 -13.86 17.97
N GLN A 359 6.97 -14.55 17.48
CA GLN A 359 7.10 -15.69 16.57
C GLN A 359 7.31 -15.27 15.11
N MET A 360 7.11 -14.01 14.80
CA MET A 360 7.46 -13.39 13.52
C MET A 360 8.80 -12.66 13.65
N THR A 361 9.77 -12.99 12.82
CA THR A 361 11.13 -12.42 12.90
C THR A 361 11.35 -11.27 11.94
N ASP A 362 10.53 -11.18 10.90
CA ASP A 362 10.59 -10.09 9.93
C ASP A 362 9.24 -9.93 9.19
N ILE A 363 8.91 -8.69 8.88
CA ILE A 363 7.73 -8.34 8.08
C ILE A 363 8.15 -7.26 7.10
N ARG A 364 7.78 -7.42 5.83
CA ARG A 364 8.06 -6.41 4.81
C ARG A 364 6.94 -6.30 3.80
N PHE A 365 6.78 -5.11 3.23
CA PHE A 365 5.80 -4.86 2.19
C PHE A 365 6.49 -4.77 0.83
N LEU A 366 6.09 -5.62 -0.09
CA LEU A 366 6.63 -5.71 -1.43
C LEU A 366 5.66 -5.04 -2.40
N CYS A 367 6.11 -3.95 -3.01
CA CYS A 367 5.37 -3.26 -4.06
C CYS A 367 6.33 -2.83 -5.17
N ARG A 368 5.78 -2.54 -6.33
CA ARG A 368 6.57 -1.95 -7.41
C ARG A 368 6.50 -0.43 -7.31
N PRO A 369 7.64 0.27 -7.35
CA PRO A 369 7.66 1.73 -7.46
C PRO A 369 6.78 2.21 -8.60
N ALA A 370 6.04 3.28 -8.37
CA ALA A 370 5.14 3.82 -9.36
C ALA A 370 5.90 4.13 -10.64
N ARG A 371 5.62 3.36 -11.70
CA ARG A 371 6.11 3.55 -13.07
C ARG A 371 7.64 3.59 -13.25
N GLY A 372 8.39 3.15 -12.25
CA GLY A 372 9.84 3.02 -12.30
C GLY A 372 10.63 4.32 -12.15
N ASN A 373 9.97 5.46 -12.06
CA ASN A 373 10.62 6.78 -11.95
C ASN A 373 10.40 7.49 -10.61
N THR A 374 9.86 6.78 -9.62
CA THR A 374 9.67 7.31 -8.27
C THR A 374 10.34 6.37 -7.28
N LEU A 375 11.09 6.92 -6.35
CA LEU A 375 11.61 6.16 -5.24
C LEU A 375 10.46 5.84 -4.28
N HIS A 376 10.32 4.58 -3.87
CA HIS A 376 9.24 4.16 -2.98
C HIS A 376 9.83 3.63 -1.67
N LEU A 377 9.41 4.23 -0.57
CA LEU A 377 9.83 3.84 0.77
C LEU A 377 8.68 3.15 1.49
N ASN A 378 8.94 1.96 2.01
CA ASN A 378 8.04 1.29 2.94
C ASN A 378 8.66 1.31 4.33
N MET A 379 7.87 1.65 5.34
CA MET A 379 8.28 1.67 6.73
C MET A 379 7.31 0.83 7.55
N ILE A 380 7.82 -0.13 8.31
CA ILE A 380 7.04 -0.97 9.21
C ILE A 380 7.76 -1.13 10.54
N GLU A 381 7.01 -1.12 11.65
CA GLU A 381 7.57 -1.37 12.98
C GLU A 381 7.24 -2.79 13.43
N HIS A 382 8.28 -3.56 13.75
CA HIS A 382 8.14 -4.90 14.29
C HIS A 382 9.34 -5.29 15.14
N GLY A 383 9.11 -6.03 16.25
CA GLY A 383 10.20 -6.56 17.09
C GLY A 383 11.11 -5.50 17.71
N GLY A 384 10.63 -4.26 17.93
CA GLY A 384 11.40 -3.17 18.50
C GLY A 384 12.30 -2.44 17.49
N GLU A 385 12.16 -2.72 16.20
CA GLU A 385 12.87 -2.04 15.12
C GLU A 385 11.88 -1.50 14.08
N PHE A 386 12.20 -0.35 13.50
CA PHE A 386 11.65 0.05 12.20
C PHE A 386 12.47 -0.61 11.10
N ARG A 387 11.80 -1.35 10.25
CA ARG A 387 12.33 -1.73 8.95
C ARG A 387 11.91 -0.66 7.94
N VAL A 388 12.88 -0.17 7.17
CA VAL A 388 12.68 0.78 6.08
C VAL A 388 13.26 0.17 4.83
N ASP A 389 12.42 -0.01 3.80
CA ASP A 389 12.82 -0.56 2.51
C ASP A 389 12.72 0.54 1.44
N PHE A 390 13.83 0.82 0.76
CA PHE A 390 13.92 1.74 -0.39
C PHE A 390 13.82 0.93 -1.66
N LEU A 391 12.66 0.98 -2.27
CA LEU A 391 12.35 0.24 -3.48
C LEU A 391 12.60 1.11 -4.72
N SER A 392 13.42 0.62 -5.63
CA SER A 392 13.76 1.29 -6.88
C SER A 392 13.82 0.30 -8.03
N MET A 393 13.56 0.78 -9.25
CA MET A 393 13.80 0.04 -10.49
C MET A 393 15.18 0.32 -11.08
N CYS A 394 15.92 1.27 -10.49
CA CYS A 394 17.25 1.69 -10.91
C CYS A 394 18.21 1.65 -9.72
N GLU A 395 19.50 1.54 -10.00
CA GLU A 395 20.51 1.59 -8.95
C GLU A 395 20.65 3.03 -8.40
N ILE A 396 20.67 3.14 -7.06
CA ILE A 396 20.74 4.43 -6.35
C ILE A 396 21.82 4.42 -5.24
N PRO A 397 23.01 3.83 -5.45
CA PRO A 397 23.99 3.67 -4.38
C PRO A 397 24.40 5.00 -3.74
N GLY A 398 24.56 6.06 -4.51
CA GLY A 398 24.95 7.38 -3.99
C GLY A 398 23.92 7.98 -3.02
N ILE A 399 22.62 7.79 -3.29
CA ILE A 399 21.55 8.25 -2.37
C ILE A 399 21.59 7.43 -1.07
N ILE A 400 21.84 6.12 -1.16
CA ILE A 400 21.91 5.22 0.00
C ILE A 400 23.13 5.57 0.87
N GLU A 401 24.30 5.75 0.27
CA GLU A 401 25.53 6.17 0.96
C GLU A 401 25.35 7.55 1.63
N ALA A 402 24.72 8.50 0.95
CA ALA A 402 24.39 9.79 1.52
C ALA A 402 23.42 9.68 2.70
N LEU A 403 22.43 8.78 2.62
CA LEU A 403 21.51 8.53 3.73
C LEU A 403 22.21 7.93 4.96
N GLU A 404 23.09 6.96 4.77
CA GLU A 404 23.90 6.39 5.86
C GLU A 404 24.70 7.50 6.58
N GLN A 405 25.28 8.41 5.81
CA GLN A 405 26.00 9.55 6.38
C GLN A 405 25.06 10.51 7.14
N VAL A 406 23.86 10.79 6.60
CA VAL A 406 22.84 11.61 7.28
C VAL A 406 22.41 10.97 8.59
N LEU A 407 22.13 9.67 8.61
CA LEU A 407 21.75 8.94 9.82
C LEU A 407 22.86 9.03 10.88
N HIS A 408 24.12 8.87 10.46
CA HIS A 408 25.27 8.99 11.33
C HIS A 408 25.42 10.41 11.91
N ASP A 409 25.30 11.44 11.08
CA ASP A 409 25.48 12.85 11.51
C ASP A 409 24.39 13.27 12.51
N HIS A 410 23.19 12.71 12.39
CA HIS A 410 22.10 12.89 13.38
C HIS A 410 22.21 11.98 14.60
N GLY A 411 23.28 11.18 14.73
CA GLY A 411 23.51 10.28 15.86
C GLY A 411 22.51 9.12 15.95
N LEU A 412 21.90 8.74 14.82
CA LEU A 412 20.94 7.64 14.77
C LEU A 412 21.66 6.31 14.60
N THR A 413 21.32 5.35 15.45
CA THR A 413 21.76 3.97 15.29
C THR A 413 20.97 3.31 14.17
N PHE A 414 21.65 2.62 13.26
CA PHE A 414 21.03 1.86 12.19
C PHE A 414 21.86 0.65 11.79
N ARG A 415 21.22 -0.26 11.06
CA ARG A 415 21.87 -1.41 10.43
C ARG A 415 21.36 -1.54 8.98
N SER A 416 22.28 -1.48 8.03
CA SER A 416 21.98 -1.70 6.60
C SER A 416 21.66 -3.19 6.35
N ILE A 417 20.66 -3.45 5.53
CA ILE A 417 20.32 -4.79 5.03
C ILE A 417 20.98 -4.95 3.66
N PRO A 418 21.65 -6.07 3.37
CA PRO A 418 22.22 -6.30 2.05
C PRO A 418 21.18 -6.12 0.94
N LEU A 419 21.58 -5.47 -0.16
CA LEU A 419 20.73 -5.26 -1.33
C LEU A 419 20.04 -6.54 -1.78
N GLN A 420 18.73 -6.51 -1.80
CA GLN A 420 17.90 -7.60 -2.28
C GLN A 420 17.33 -7.26 -3.66
N ARG A 421 17.04 -8.30 -4.44
CA ARG A 421 16.38 -8.16 -5.75
C ARG A 421 15.21 -9.11 -5.82
N PHE A 422 14.05 -8.60 -6.26
CA PHE A 422 12.87 -9.42 -6.44
C PHE A 422 12.04 -8.95 -7.63
N THR A 423 11.15 -9.79 -8.11
CA THR A 423 10.19 -9.46 -9.16
C THR A 423 8.78 -9.69 -8.63
N LEU A 424 7.86 -8.83 -9.02
CA LEU A 424 6.44 -9.00 -8.71
C LEU A 424 5.70 -9.38 -9.99
N PRO A 425 4.85 -10.41 -9.94
CA PRO A 425 3.99 -10.73 -11.06
C PRO A 425 2.97 -9.61 -11.30
N VAL A 426 2.47 -9.55 -12.51
CA VAL A 426 1.35 -8.68 -12.87
C VAL A 426 0.05 -9.38 -12.50
N CYS A 427 -0.92 -8.62 -11.99
CA CYS A 427 -2.25 -9.16 -11.71
C CYS A 427 -2.92 -9.66 -12.98
N ALA A 428 -3.38 -10.91 -12.97
CA ALA A 428 -3.99 -11.56 -14.12
C ALA A 428 -5.48 -11.18 -14.32
N TRP A 429 -6.05 -10.42 -13.39
CA TRP A 429 -7.48 -10.07 -13.39
C TRP A 429 -7.95 -9.43 -14.71
N ARG A 430 -7.15 -8.54 -15.29
CA ARG A 430 -7.51 -7.78 -16.49
C ARG A 430 -7.25 -8.50 -17.81
N GLU A 431 -6.44 -9.54 -17.83
CA GLU A 431 -6.07 -10.24 -19.07
C GLU A 431 -7.30 -10.76 -19.85
N GLY A 432 -8.28 -11.32 -19.15
CA GLY A 432 -9.51 -11.81 -19.75
C GLY A 432 -10.51 -10.74 -20.18
N ILE A 433 -10.30 -9.48 -19.78
CA ILE A 433 -11.17 -8.34 -20.05
C ILE A 433 -10.66 -7.55 -21.25
N LEU A 434 -9.35 -7.28 -21.28
CA LEU A 434 -8.72 -6.52 -22.34
C LEU A 434 -8.43 -7.35 -23.61
N SER A 435 -8.55 -8.68 -23.53
CA SER A 435 -8.38 -9.59 -24.66
C SER A 435 -9.68 -9.88 -25.42
N ARG A 436 -10.81 -9.35 -24.98
CA ARG A 436 -12.11 -9.40 -25.67
C ARG A 436 -12.32 -8.07 -26.38
#